data_1b2aec266fbcf2ca3b3a6e6efa397c96
#
_entry.id   1b2aec266fbcf2ca3b3a6e6efa397c96
#
_cell.length_a   1.000
_cell.length_b   1.000
_cell.length_c   1.000
_cell.angle_alpha   90.00
_cell.angle_beta   90.00
_cell.angle_gamma   90.00
#
_symmetry.space_group_name_H-M   'P 1'
#
loop_
_entity.id
_entity.type
_entity.pdbx_description
1 polymer ?
#
loop_
_entity_poly.entity_id
_entity_poly.type
_entity_poly.pdbx_seq_one_letter_code
_entity_poly.pdbx_strand_id
1 'polypeptide(L)'
;MQTEITPNPSSLKFLPGKIVMEKETADFRNVEEAKRSPLALNLFKIDGVEGVFFGSDFISITKSDNHEWQMLKPSISETIIEYYNSGATIMPQGEENKTSASNSEDNEAVIKIKEILDTKVRPAVAKDGGDITFQSFDNGIVYLHMKGSCSGCPSSTATLKAGIENMLKHYVPEVREVRPVT
;
A
#
# COMPACT_ATOMS: atom_id res chain seq x y z
N MET A 1 -0.48 -21.04 4.53
CA MET A 1 -0.42 -19.69 3.92
C MET A 1 1.03 -19.38 3.57
N GLN A 2 1.31 -18.84 2.39
CA GLN A 2 2.64 -18.40 1.99
C GLN A 2 2.93 -16.99 2.49
N THR A 3 4.20 -16.71 2.79
CA THR A 3 4.67 -15.37 3.15
C THR A 3 5.89 -15.00 2.33
N GLU A 4 5.98 -13.73 1.94
CA GLU A 4 7.12 -13.17 1.21
C GLU A 4 7.71 -12.01 1.99
N ILE A 5 9.03 -11.94 2.02
CA ILE A 5 9.74 -10.79 2.60
C ILE A 5 9.57 -9.57 1.70
N THR A 6 9.53 -8.40 2.31
CA THR A 6 9.51 -7.11 1.60
C THR A 6 10.85 -6.39 1.80
N PRO A 7 11.15 -5.36 0.97
CA PRO A 7 12.34 -4.52 1.22
C PRO A 7 12.30 -3.78 2.56
N ASN A 8 11.12 -3.64 3.15
CA ASN A 8 10.95 -3.10 4.49
C ASN A 8 11.00 -4.23 5.53
N PRO A 9 12.03 -4.31 6.40
CA PRO A 9 12.18 -5.38 7.38
C PRO A 9 11.06 -5.43 8.42
N SER A 10 10.38 -4.30 8.66
CA SER A 10 9.22 -4.22 9.55
C SER A 10 7.92 -4.66 8.87
N SER A 11 7.93 -4.97 7.57
CA SER A 11 6.75 -5.42 6.83
C SER A 11 6.93 -6.82 6.26
N LEU A 12 5.86 -7.61 6.28
CA LEU A 12 5.80 -8.93 5.69
C LEU A 12 4.53 -9.09 4.87
N LYS A 13 4.66 -9.71 3.71
CA LYS A 13 3.56 -9.96 2.78
C LYS A 13 3.00 -11.36 2.98
N PHE A 14 1.70 -11.46 3.19
CA PHE A 14 0.94 -12.70 3.35
C PHE A 14 0.11 -12.95 2.09
N LEU A 15 0.14 -14.17 1.59
CA LEU A 15 -0.52 -14.61 0.36
C LEU A 15 -1.61 -15.61 0.71
N PRO A 16 -2.88 -15.19 0.84
CA PRO A 16 -3.97 -16.09 1.18
C PRO A 16 -4.38 -17.02 0.03
N GLY A 17 -3.83 -16.78 -1.20
CA GLY A 17 -4.20 -17.55 -2.39
C GLY A 17 -5.60 -17.23 -2.94
N LYS A 18 -6.16 -16.11 -2.52
CA LYS A 18 -7.48 -15.60 -2.94
C LYS A 18 -7.38 -14.10 -3.17
N ILE A 19 -8.33 -13.56 -3.94
CA ILE A 19 -8.47 -12.12 -4.12
C ILE A 19 -8.78 -11.48 -2.77
N VAL A 20 -8.02 -10.46 -2.40
CA VAL A 20 -8.20 -9.63 -1.21
C VAL A 20 -9.01 -8.39 -1.57
N MET A 21 -8.57 -7.66 -2.60
CA MET A 21 -9.25 -6.47 -3.11
C MET A 21 -9.41 -6.57 -4.64
N GLU A 22 -10.62 -6.34 -5.15
CA GLU A 22 -10.90 -6.50 -6.59
C GLU A 22 -10.41 -5.32 -7.44
N LYS A 23 -10.44 -4.11 -6.93
CA LYS A 23 -10.21 -2.89 -7.73
C LYS A 23 -9.17 -1.95 -7.14
N GLU A 24 -9.22 -1.71 -5.85
CA GLU A 24 -8.39 -0.72 -5.16
C GLU A 24 -7.60 -1.38 -4.04
N THR A 25 -6.65 -0.64 -3.50
CA THR A 25 -5.89 -1.06 -2.32
C THR A 25 -6.40 -0.32 -1.08
N ALA A 26 -6.31 -0.94 0.08
CA ALA A 26 -6.69 -0.31 1.33
C ALA A 26 -5.51 -0.32 2.32
N ASP A 27 -5.23 0.85 2.89
CA ASP A 27 -4.18 1.06 3.88
C ASP A 27 -4.80 1.45 5.22
N PHE A 28 -4.37 0.79 6.26
CA PHE A 28 -4.83 1.00 7.64
C PHE A 28 -3.62 1.22 8.51
N ARG A 29 -3.45 2.43 9.02
CA ARG A 29 -2.29 2.83 9.84
C ARG A 29 -2.59 2.82 11.34
N ASN A 30 -3.84 2.67 11.69
CA ASN A 30 -4.30 2.65 13.08
C ASN A 30 -5.64 1.91 13.19
N VAL A 31 -6.06 1.64 14.42
CA VAL A 31 -7.31 0.94 14.73
C VAL A 31 -8.54 1.70 14.24
N GLU A 32 -8.50 3.03 14.23
CA GLU A 32 -9.64 3.85 13.76
C GLU A 32 -9.90 3.63 12.26
N GLU A 33 -8.85 3.61 11.46
CA GLU A 33 -8.94 3.30 10.03
C GLU A 33 -9.35 1.84 9.79
N ALA A 34 -8.90 0.93 10.65
CA ALA A 34 -9.23 -0.50 10.58
C ALA A 34 -10.72 -0.79 10.83
N LYS A 35 -11.48 0.11 11.44
CA LYS A 35 -12.93 -0.04 11.64
C LYS A 35 -13.71 -0.21 10.34
N ARG A 36 -13.16 0.22 9.21
CA ARG A 36 -13.73 0.04 7.87
C ARG A 36 -13.66 -1.41 7.37
N SER A 37 -12.81 -2.25 7.97
CA SER A 37 -12.65 -3.65 7.60
C SER A 37 -12.60 -4.54 8.83
N PRO A 38 -13.55 -5.46 9.00
CA PRO A 38 -13.52 -6.41 10.10
C PRO A 38 -12.25 -7.26 10.15
N LEU A 39 -11.69 -7.62 8.98
CA LEU A 39 -10.41 -8.33 8.91
C LEU A 39 -9.26 -7.47 9.42
N ALA A 40 -9.15 -6.22 8.96
CA ALA A 40 -8.12 -5.30 9.42
C ALA A 40 -8.23 -5.08 10.93
N LEU A 41 -9.45 -4.90 11.45
CA LEU A 41 -9.68 -4.73 12.88
C LEU A 41 -9.24 -5.96 13.69
N ASN A 42 -9.49 -7.17 13.19
CA ASN A 42 -9.02 -8.40 13.84
C ASN A 42 -7.50 -8.53 13.83
N LEU A 43 -6.85 -8.11 12.76
CA LEU A 43 -5.39 -8.11 12.65
C LEU A 43 -4.76 -7.10 13.62
N PHE A 44 -5.36 -5.93 13.82
CA PHE A 44 -4.89 -4.94 14.81
C PHE A 44 -5.08 -5.37 16.28
N LYS A 45 -5.88 -6.39 16.56
CA LYS A 45 -5.97 -6.98 17.91
C LYS A 45 -4.74 -7.81 18.29
N ILE A 46 -3.94 -8.19 17.28
CA ILE A 46 -2.69 -8.92 17.50
C ILE A 46 -1.65 -7.92 17.99
N ASP A 47 -1.15 -8.14 19.20
CA ASP A 47 -0.13 -7.29 19.79
C ASP A 47 1.12 -7.28 18.91
N GLY A 48 1.63 -6.09 18.60
CA GLY A 48 2.76 -5.89 17.69
C GLY A 48 2.39 -5.58 16.24
N VAL A 49 1.12 -5.58 15.84
CA VAL A 49 0.68 -5.12 14.52
C VAL A 49 0.43 -3.61 14.56
N GLU A 50 1.18 -2.86 13.76
CA GLU A 50 1.08 -1.40 13.64
C GLU A 50 0.49 -0.91 12.33
N GLY A 51 0.49 -1.76 11.30
CA GLY A 51 -0.09 -1.41 10.01
C GLY A 51 -0.61 -2.63 9.26
N VAL A 52 -1.70 -2.44 8.54
CA VAL A 52 -2.33 -3.44 7.67
C VAL A 52 -2.59 -2.83 6.32
N PHE A 53 -2.15 -3.49 5.26
CA PHE A 53 -2.38 -3.07 3.89
C PHE A 53 -2.96 -4.22 3.07
N PHE A 54 -4.04 -3.96 2.36
CA PHE A 54 -4.68 -4.90 1.46
C PHE A 54 -4.33 -4.56 0.01
N GLY A 55 -3.61 -5.47 -0.64
CA GLY A 55 -3.39 -5.45 -2.08
C GLY A 55 -4.45 -6.27 -2.83
N SER A 56 -4.23 -6.55 -4.10
CA SER A 56 -5.17 -7.32 -4.94
C SER A 56 -5.31 -8.77 -4.49
N ASP A 57 -4.21 -9.44 -4.19
CA ASP A 57 -4.10 -10.86 -3.86
C ASP A 57 -3.19 -11.14 -2.64
N PHE A 58 -2.86 -10.09 -1.90
CA PHE A 58 -1.98 -10.17 -0.74
C PHE A 58 -2.39 -9.20 0.37
N ILE A 59 -1.88 -9.48 1.56
CA ILE A 59 -2.00 -8.63 2.75
C ILE A 59 -0.60 -8.35 3.25
N SER A 60 -0.21 -7.08 3.35
CA SER A 60 1.03 -6.68 4.01
C SER A 60 0.75 -6.24 5.42
N ILE A 61 1.52 -6.76 6.35
CA ILE A 61 1.45 -6.40 7.77
C ILE A 61 2.74 -5.67 8.13
N THR A 62 2.63 -4.58 8.84
CA THR A 62 3.74 -3.86 9.44
C THR A 62 3.72 -4.10 10.94
N LYS A 63 4.85 -4.56 11.47
CA LYS A 63 5.03 -4.85 12.88
C LYS A 63 5.78 -3.74 13.60
N SER A 64 5.58 -3.63 14.90
CA SER A 64 6.44 -2.80 15.76
C SER A 64 7.85 -3.38 15.88
N ASP A 65 8.81 -2.53 16.16
CA ASP A 65 10.23 -2.92 16.28
C ASP A 65 10.49 -3.88 17.44
N ASN A 66 9.63 -3.89 18.44
CA ASN A 66 9.76 -4.71 19.64
C ASN A 66 9.28 -6.16 19.48
N HIS A 67 8.73 -6.52 18.32
CA HIS A 67 8.17 -7.85 18.07
C HIS A 67 8.90 -8.58 16.95
N GLU A 68 8.96 -9.92 17.08
CA GLU A 68 9.61 -10.79 16.10
C GLU A 68 8.59 -11.48 15.18
N TRP A 69 8.91 -11.59 13.89
CA TRP A 69 8.05 -12.24 12.92
C TRP A 69 7.73 -13.70 13.27
N GLN A 70 8.64 -14.39 13.94
CA GLN A 70 8.42 -15.78 14.37
C GLN A 70 7.25 -15.92 15.32
N MET A 71 6.99 -14.90 16.15
CA MET A 71 5.87 -14.86 17.08
C MET A 71 4.56 -14.43 16.39
N LEU A 72 4.66 -13.49 15.47
CA LEU A 72 3.49 -12.88 14.84
C LEU A 72 2.90 -13.70 13.68
N LYS A 73 3.75 -14.35 12.88
CA LYS A 73 3.32 -15.13 11.70
C LYS A 73 2.21 -16.14 11.96
N PRO A 74 2.29 -16.99 13.00
CA PRO A 74 1.24 -17.96 13.28
C PRO A 74 -0.12 -17.30 13.53
N SER A 75 -0.16 -16.33 14.43
CA SER A 75 -1.38 -15.63 14.82
C SER A 75 -2.01 -14.84 13.65
N ILE A 76 -1.18 -14.16 12.86
CA ILE A 76 -1.65 -13.44 11.68
C ILE A 76 -2.21 -14.42 10.63
N SER A 77 -1.49 -15.51 10.36
CA SER A 77 -1.92 -16.52 9.39
C SER A 77 -3.23 -17.19 9.81
N GLU A 78 -3.37 -17.52 11.08
CA GLU A 78 -4.58 -18.11 11.65
C GLU A 78 -5.77 -17.16 11.50
N THR A 79 -5.60 -15.91 11.92
CA THR A 79 -6.64 -14.87 11.81
C THR A 79 -7.11 -14.67 10.37
N ILE A 80 -6.21 -14.65 9.40
CA ILE A 80 -6.56 -14.51 7.99
C ILE A 80 -7.31 -15.75 7.49
N ILE A 81 -6.83 -16.96 7.80
CA ILE A 81 -7.44 -18.22 7.38
C ILE A 81 -8.85 -18.37 7.98
N GLU A 82 -9.01 -18.12 9.28
CA GLU A 82 -10.30 -18.18 9.96
C GLU A 82 -11.29 -17.20 9.35
N TYR A 83 -10.82 -15.97 9.05
CA TYR A 83 -11.65 -14.96 8.43
C TYR A 83 -12.17 -15.39 7.04
N TYR A 84 -11.30 -15.95 6.20
CA TYR A 84 -11.72 -16.46 4.89
C TYR A 84 -12.64 -17.68 5.00
N ASN A 85 -12.46 -18.53 6.01
CA ASN A 85 -13.33 -19.68 6.26
C ASN A 85 -14.73 -19.25 6.76
N SER A 86 -14.82 -18.12 7.42
CA SER A 86 -16.12 -17.57 7.87
C SER A 86 -16.97 -17.04 6.71
N GLY A 87 -16.38 -16.83 5.52
CA GLY A 87 -17.08 -16.27 4.36
C GLY A 87 -17.45 -14.79 4.50
N ALA A 88 -16.89 -14.11 5.50
CA ALA A 88 -17.17 -12.69 5.73
C ALA A 88 -16.51 -11.79 4.67
N THR A 89 -17.16 -10.68 4.35
CA THR A 89 -16.67 -9.70 3.38
C THR A 89 -15.50 -8.90 3.96
N ILE A 90 -14.40 -8.82 3.24
CA ILE A 90 -13.17 -8.12 3.67
C ILE A 90 -13.41 -6.62 3.85
N MET A 91 -14.15 -6.02 2.89
CA MET A 91 -14.60 -4.63 2.97
C MET A 91 -16.11 -4.61 2.76
N PRO A 92 -16.92 -4.07 3.70
CA PRO A 92 -18.32 -3.81 3.45
C PRO A 92 -18.47 -2.84 2.28
N GLN A 93 -19.34 -3.16 1.32
CA GLN A 93 -19.64 -2.25 0.21
C GLN A 93 -20.28 -0.98 0.77
N GLY A 94 -19.63 0.17 0.60
CA GLY A 94 -20.21 1.45 0.97
C GLY A 94 -19.25 2.57 1.33
N GLU A 95 -17.99 2.29 1.58
CA GLU A 95 -16.99 3.35 1.79
C GLU A 95 -15.88 3.24 0.74
N GLU A 96 -16.20 3.59 -0.49
CA GLU A 96 -15.19 4.02 -1.44
C GLU A 96 -14.50 5.23 -0.82
N ASN A 97 -13.22 5.06 -0.50
CA ASN A 97 -12.38 6.17 -0.11
C ASN A 97 -12.29 7.11 -1.31
N LYS A 98 -13.22 8.05 -1.41
CA LYS A 98 -13.16 9.17 -2.36
C LYS A 98 -12.02 10.10 -1.99
N THR A 99 -10.80 9.63 -2.13
CA THR A 99 -9.62 10.47 -2.24
C THR A 99 -9.14 10.48 -3.68
N SER A 100 -10.09 10.71 -4.57
CA SER A 100 -9.83 11.22 -5.91
C SER A 100 -10.66 12.49 -6.04
N ALA A 101 -10.28 13.51 -5.32
CA ALA A 101 -10.67 14.86 -5.69
C ALA A 101 -9.91 15.20 -6.99
N SER A 102 -10.44 14.72 -8.10
CA SER A 102 -10.15 15.28 -9.41
C SER A 102 -10.84 16.63 -9.47
N ASN A 103 -10.18 17.63 -8.96
CA ASN A 103 -10.49 19.03 -9.26
C ASN A 103 -9.19 19.71 -9.62
N SER A 104 -8.84 19.58 -10.88
CA SER A 104 -8.11 20.56 -11.69
C SER A 104 -8.00 19.98 -13.08
N GLU A 105 -8.10 20.81 -14.08
CA GLU A 105 -7.83 20.51 -15.47
C GLU A 105 -6.60 19.58 -15.53
N ASP A 106 -6.84 18.30 -15.83
CA ASP A 106 -5.76 17.32 -15.95
C ASP A 106 -4.91 17.74 -17.14
N ASN A 107 -3.82 18.47 -16.86
CA ASN A 107 -2.81 18.81 -17.83
C ASN A 107 -2.28 17.50 -18.44
N GLU A 108 -1.92 17.52 -19.72
CA GLU A 108 -1.35 16.36 -20.43
C GLU A 108 -0.23 15.68 -19.63
N ALA A 109 0.58 16.45 -18.92
CA ALA A 109 1.61 15.95 -18.02
C ALA A 109 1.04 15.09 -16.87
N VAL A 110 -0.06 15.51 -16.25
CA VAL A 110 -0.72 14.77 -15.16
C VAL A 110 -1.29 13.45 -15.65
N ILE A 111 -1.91 13.43 -16.83
CA ILE A 111 -2.46 12.21 -17.44
C ILE A 111 -1.32 11.21 -17.68
N LYS A 112 -0.19 11.63 -18.25
CA LYS A 112 0.98 10.80 -18.48
C LYS A 112 1.59 10.28 -17.16
N ILE A 113 1.68 11.13 -16.14
CA ILE A 113 2.18 10.72 -14.81
C ILE A 113 1.31 9.61 -14.24
N LYS A 114 -0.03 9.77 -14.23
CA LYS A 114 -0.97 8.76 -13.75
C LYS A 114 -0.82 7.45 -14.53
N GLU A 115 -0.74 7.50 -15.86
CA GLU A 115 -0.56 6.33 -16.72
C GLU A 115 0.75 5.58 -16.40
N ILE A 116 1.86 6.28 -16.24
CA ILE A 116 3.16 5.68 -15.91
C ILE A 116 3.10 5.04 -14.51
N LEU A 117 2.50 5.71 -13.54
CA LEU A 117 2.31 5.15 -12.21
C LEU A 117 1.50 3.86 -12.25
N ASP A 118 0.36 3.85 -12.94
CA ASP A 118 -0.54 2.69 -13.01
C ASP A 118 0.06 1.52 -13.79
N THR A 119 0.79 1.78 -14.87
CA THR A 119 1.29 0.73 -15.77
C THR A 119 2.67 0.20 -15.40
N LYS A 120 3.53 1.02 -14.78
CA LYS A 120 4.94 0.69 -14.52
C LYS A 120 5.30 0.66 -13.04
N VAL A 121 4.84 1.63 -12.26
CA VAL A 121 5.25 1.80 -10.87
C VAL A 121 4.42 0.91 -9.94
N ARG A 122 3.11 0.97 -10.01
CA ARG A 122 2.21 0.19 -9.12
C ARG A 122 2.43 -1.32 -9.21
N PRO A 123 2.58 -1.94 -10.41
CA PRO A 123 2.89 -3.36 -10.50
C PRO A 123 4.23 -3.74 -9.85
N ALA A 124 5.23 -2.87 -9.94
CA ALA A 124 6.54 -3.10 -9.34
C ALA A 124 6.47 -3.05 -7.81
N VAL A 125 5.86 -2.00 -7.25
CA VAL A 125 5.75 -1.84 -5.79
C VAL A 125 4.77 -2.84 -5.15
N ALA A 126 3.80 -3.35 -5.89
CA ALA A 126 2.91 -4.42 -5.42
C ALA A 126 3.70 -5.71 -5.13
N LYS A 127 4.73 -6.01 -5.90
CA LYS A 127 5.64 -7.14 -5.63
C LYS A 127 6.33 -6.97 -4.27
N ASP A 128 6.65 -5.74 -3.92
CA ASP A 128 7.30 -5.38 -2.66
C ASP A 128 6.28 -5.19 -1.49
N GLY A 129 5.01 -5.48 -1.74
CA GLY A 129 3.96 -5.44 -0.70
C GLY A 129 3.42 -4.04 -0.40
N GLY A 130 3.54 -3.11 -1.33
CA GLY A 130 3.04 -1.75 -1.19
C GLY A 130 2.25 -1.25 -2.39
N ASP A 131 1.85 0.01 -2.34
CA ASP A 131 1.23 0.73 -3.44
C ASP A 131 1.63 2.21 -3.43
N ILE A 132 1.53 2.86 -4.59
CA ILE A 132 1.78 4.28 -4.75
C ILE A 132 0.66 4.89 -5.56
N THR A 133 0.08 5.98 -5.06
CA THR A 133 -0.99 6.70 -5.74
C THR A 133 -0.60 8.15 -5.97
N PHE A 134 -1.07 8.72 -7.09
CA PHE A 134 -0.88 10.12 -7.42
C PHE A 134 -1.68 11.00 -6.45
N GLN A 135 -1.03 12.01 -5.87
CA GLN A 135 -1.66 13.00 -5.00
C GLN A 135 -1.90 14.32 -5.75
N SER A 136 -0.82 14.93 -6.23
CA SER A 136 -0.86 16.20 -6.94
C SER A 136 0.41 16.44 -7.75
N PHE A 137 0.33 17.40 -8.69
CA PHE A 137 1.47 17.89 -9.46
C PHE A 137 1.47 19.41 -9.44
N ASP A 138 2.53 19.99 -8.92
CA ASP A 138 2.68 21.44 -8.80
C ASP A 138 4.13 21.86 -9.04
N ASN A 139 4.33 22.88 -9.89
CA ASN A 139 5.65 23.46 -10.21
C ASN A 139 6.76 22.43 -10.57
N GLY A 140 6.39 21.34 -11.25
CA GLY A 140 7.31 20.28 -11.59
C GLY A 140 7.55 19.26 -10.47
N ILE A 141 6.88 19.40 -9.33
CA ILE A 141 6.96 18.47 -8.22
C ILE A 141 5.74 17.55 -8.23
N VAL A 142 6.00 16.24 -8.29
CA VAL A 142 4.97 15.21 -8.20
C VAL A 142 4.86 14.73 -6.75
N TYR A 143 3.69 14.88 -6.16
CA TYR A 143 3.39 14.38 -4.83
C TYR A 143 2.72 13.02 -4.94
N LEU A 144 3.31 12.01 -4.30
CA LEU A 144 2.86 10.62 -4.31
C LEU A 144 2.52 10.16 -2.90
N HIS A 145 1.38 9.49 -2.76
CA HIS A 145 1.01 8.84 -1.52
C HIS A 145 1.53 7.40 -1.52
N MET A 146 2.42 7.07 -0.58
CA MET A 146 2.99 5.74 -0.42
C MET A 146 2.21 4.95 0.62
N LYS A 147 1.88 3.69 0.30
CA LYS A 147 1.06 2.79 1.12
C LYS A 147 1.77 1.46 1.36
N GLY A 148 1.38 0.76 2.42
CA GLY A 148 1.90 -0.55 2.75
C GLY A 148 3.40 -0.53 3.06
N SER A 149 4.15 -1.53 2.57
CA SER A 149 5.60 -1.62 2.81
C SER A 149 6.42 -0.46 2.28
N CYS A 150 5.88 0.31 1.31
CA CYS A 150 6.53 1.50 0.76
C CYS A 150 6.51 2.69 1.73
N SER A 151 5.61 2.69 2.72
CA SER A 151 5.55 3.72 3.75
C SER A 151 6.48 3.37 4.92
N GLY A 152 7.22 4.35 5.43
CA GLY A 152 7.97 4.21 6.70
C GLY A 152 9.35 3.54 6.62
N CYS A 153 9.83 3.12 5.45
CA CYS A 153 11.20 2.59 5.34
C CYS A 153 12.17 3.64 4.77
N PRO A 154 13.08 4.22 5.57
CA PRO A 154 13.95 5.32 5.11
C PRO A 154 14.86 4.95 3.93
N SER A 155 15.42 3.73 3.93
CA SER A 155 16.37 3.28 2.91
C SER A 155 15.68 2.90 1.59
N SER A 156 14.57 2.19 1.64
CA SER A 156 13.81 1.79 0.45
C SER A 156 13.04 2.98 -0.14
N THR A 157 12.54 3.89 0.70
CA THR A 157 11.85 5.10 0.24
C THR A 157 12.76 5.99 -0.59
N ALA A 158 14.02 6.19 -0.19
CA ALA A 158 14.98 7.01 -0.94
C ALA A 158 15.29 6.39 -2.31
N THR A 159 15.57 5.09 -2.37
CA THR A 159 15.88 4.37 -3.62
C THR A 159 14.65 4.33 -4.54
N LEU A 160 13.48 4.04 -3.99
CA LEU A 160 12.23 3.99 -4.72
C LEU A 160 11.86 5.37 -5.27
N LYS A 161 11.98 6.42 -4.44
CA LYS A 161 11.79 7.82 -4.86
C LYS A 161 12.69 8.17 -6.05
N ALA A 162 13.99 7.88 -5.97
CA ALA A 162 14.94 8.18 -7.03
C ALA A 162 14.61 7.42 -8.33
N GLY A 163 14.22 6.15 -8.23
CA GLY A 163 13.80 5.33 -9.37
C GLY A 163 12.56 5.87 -10.06
N ILE A 164 11.54 6.23 -9.29
CA ILE A 164 10.30 6.83 -9.81
C ILE A 164 10.57 8.20 -10.41
N GLU A 165 11.35 9.04 -9.75
CA GLU A 165 11.73 10.37 -10.23
C GLU A 165 12.45 10.30 -11.58
N ASN A 166 13.44 9.42 -11.71
CA ASN A 166 14.16 9.22 -12.97
C ASN A 166 13.24 8.71 -14.08
N MET A 167 12.35 7.78 -13.76
CA MET A 167 11.37 7.25 -14.71
C MET A 167 10.41 8.36 -15.17
N LEU A 168 9.85 9.12 -14.25
CA LEU A 168 8.92 10.20 -14.59
C LEU A 168 9.61 11.30 -15.40
N LYS A 169 10.83 11.71 -15.05
CA LYS A 169 11.62 12.68 -15.80
C LYS A 169 11.90 12.24 -17.24
N HIS A 170 12.08 10.93 -17.44
CA HIS A 170 12.32 10.38 -18.77
C HIS A 170 11.10 10.48 -19.69
N TYR A 171 9.90 10.22 -19.16
CA TYR A 171 8.66 10.24 -19.95
C TYR A 171 7.92 11.59 -19.91
N VAL A 172 8.10 12.36 -18.86
CA VAL A 172 7.46 13.65 -18.61
C VAL A 172 8.53 14.67 -18.23
N PRO A 173 9.09 15.41 -19.23
CA PRO A 173 10.20 16.36 -18.97
C PRO A 173 9.85 17.49 -17.99
N GLU A 174 8.58 17.78 -17.80
CA GLU A 174 8.08 18.77 -16.85
C GLU A 174 8.30 18.40 -15.39
N VAL A 175 8.52 17.11 -15.11
CA VAL A 175 8.80 16.60 -13.75
C VAL A 175 10.23 16.96 -13.36
N ARG A 176 10.36 17.65 -12.23
CA ARG A 176 11.65 18.04 -11.66
C ARG A 176 12.00 17.20 -10.44
N GLU A 177 11.02 16.92 -9.60
CA GLU A 177 11.19 16.21 -8.34
C GLU A 177 9.96 15.37 -8.02
N VAL A 178 10.17 14.27 -7.28
CA VAL A 178 9.10 13.46 -6.68
C VAL A 178 9.19 13.57 -5.18
N ARG A 179 8.07 13.85 -4.52
CA ARG A 179 7.97 13.92 -3.06
C ARG A 179 6.92 12.95 -2.54
N PRO A 180 7.28 12.08 -1.57
CA PRO A 180 6.30 11.28 -0.89
C PRO A 180 5.49 12.16 0.08
N VAL A 181 4.19 11.90 0.17
CA VAL A 181 3.28 12.41 1.20
C VAL A 181 2.77 11.26 2.05
N THR A 182 2.63 11.49 3.33
CA THR A 182 2.17 10.51 4.33
C THR A 182 0.75 10.80 4.78
#